data_573b14438f329c7a84e695d08a998fc6
#
_entry.id   573b14438f329c7a84e695d08a998fc6
#
_cell.length_a   1.000
_cell.length_b   1.000
_cell.length_c   1.000
_cell.angle_alpha   90.00
_cell.angle_beta   90.00
_cell.angle_gamma   90.00
#
_symmetry.space_group_name_H-M   'P 1'
#
loop_
_entity.id
_entity.type
_entity.pdbx_description
1 polymer ?
#
loop_
_entity_poly.entity_id
_entity_poly.type
_entity_poly.pdbx_seq_one_letter_code
_entity_poly.pdbx_strand_id
1 'polypeptide(L)'
;MRKFYLFVIAALVGSMTFTSCSNEDNAQAGDDTPSTVKAKVGIIIYGNAGGNMDELIESNFFDKVAPLLSDSSNVRVGVCYKYGRDKANVIAKPGGGTITIPHTFTGQYAKSGQVVMFELTSKTPLSSGSLGENYGTDWPDMKMYDEGTLAEVIDYFKATMPAEKYIMLIYGHGGGWDSQNDYVREAPATGLARAVTRGVLYDEWSEAYIGSDALDMYEFRRAVEKSQIPHFDGLFIHSCLMGNMESLSDIYALSDYTICSMHTLVSSLETMVSLVKQLQKDDDFVTASKAMLKECYEVSDKQYTEENGDMKLVDNKEFAKLLPICKKLSSRLQAVYPEKKTEIDDATKKDVYRIDDTNIFVDLQYYAEQMAKATGDAELKAIADELGAQMKKTIMANNCFYHSPKSKGVKPDFSFSVVALDKTTYQKEGGVNYTFQTAYEYTNFHKQTEWGNWLNTVESKPTLDNPMGGEE
;
A
#
# COMPACT_ATOMS: atom_id res chain seq x y z
N MET A 1 -15.01 -3.98 -21.06
CA MET A 1 -13.90 -4.89 -20.82
C MET A 1 -13.64 -5.85 -22.01
N ARG A 2 -14.58 -6.71 -22.45
CA ARG A 2 -14.37 -7.51 -23.68
C ARG A 2 -13.98 -6.73 -24.96
N LYS A 3 -14.29 -5.43 -25.05
CA LYS A 3 -13.94 -4.57 -26.19
C LYS A 3 -12.49 -4.08 -26.18
N PHE A 4 -11.83 -4.10 -25.04
CA PHE A 4 -10.43 -3.65 -24.90
C PHE A 4 -9.45 -4.66 -25.52
N TYR A 5 -9.65 -5.96 -25.25
CA TYR A 5 -8.84 -7.02 -25.86
C TYR A 5 -8.94 -7.06 -27.40
N LEU A 6 -10.12 -6.76 -27.94
CA LEU A 6 -10.32 -6.72 -29.39
C LEU A 6 -9.56 -5.59 -30.07
N PHE A 7 -9.35 -4.44 -29.38
CA PHE A 7 -8.60 -3.32 -29.95
C PHE A 7 -7.09 -3.55 -29.96
N VAL A 8 -6.54 -4.15 -28.90
CA VAL A 8 -5.11 -4.48 -28.81
C VAL A 8 -4.74 -5.63 -29.76
N ILE A 9 -5.60 -6.64 -29.89
CA ILE A 9 -5.37 -7.76 -30.83
C ILE A 9 -5.53 -7.31 -32.29
N ALA A 10 -6.43 -6.38 -32.61
CA ALA A 10 -6.56 -5.84 -33.94
C ALA A 10 -5.34 -5.02 -34.38
N ALA A 11 -4.70 -4.29 -33.46
CA ALA A 11 -3.44 -3.57 -33.73
C ALA A 11 -2.25 -4.50 -33.96
N LEU A 12 -2.22 -5.66 -33.28
CA LEU A 12 -1.15 -6.67 -33.43
C LEU A 12 -1.29 -7.56 -34.70
N VAL A 13 -2.51 -7.78 -35.18
CA VAL A 13 -2.75 -8.59 -36.38
C VAL A 13 -2.75 -7.75 -37.67
N GLY A 14 -2.93 -6.44 -37.57
CA GLY A 14 -2.93 -5.53 -38.71
C GLY A 14 -1.56 -5.22 -39.32
N SER A 15 -0.46 -5.61 -38.69
CA SER A 15 0.91 -5.25 -39.10
C SER A 15 1.63 -6.30 -39.97
N MET A 16 0.93 -7.35 -40.44
CA MET A 16 1.58 -8.44 -41.23
C MET A 16 1.12 -8.57 -42.67
N THR A 17 0.66 -7.55 -43.36
CA THR A 17 0.66 -7.57 -44.82
C THR A 17 0.51 -6.18 -45.42
N PHE A 18 1.36 -5.88 -46.33
CA PHE A 18 1.33 -5.01 -47.49
C PHE A 18 2.52 -4.05 -47.60
N THR A 19 3.54 -4.56 -48.24
CA THR A 19 4.42 -3.75 -49.11
C THR A 19 3.66 -3.35 -50.36
N SER A 20 3.40 -2.08 -50.57
CA SER A 20 3.37 -1.48 -51.91
C SER A 20 3.33 0.06 -51.82
N CYS A 21 4.14 0.67 -52.69
CA CYS A 21 4.46 2.10 -52.84
C CYS A 21 3.25 3.01 -53.08
N SER A 22 3.28 4.20 -52.57
CA SER A 22 3.46 5.49 -53.25
C SER A 22 2.72 6.66 -52.60
N ASN A 23 3.50 7.73 -52.37
CA ASN A 23 3.19 9.17 -52.36
C ASN A 23 2.22 9.82 -51.36
N GLU A 24 2.88 10.63 -50.52
CA GLU A 24 2.59 12.02 -50.17
C GLU A 24 1.18 12.37 -49.65
N ASP A 25 1.03 12.57 -48.34
CA ASP A 25 0.87 13.92 -47.79
C ASP A 25 0.76 13.88 -46.26
N ASN A 26 1.36 14.86 -45.60
CA ASN A 26 1.52 15.08 -44.19
C ASN A 26 0.27 14.90 -43.31
N ALA A 27 0.34 13.93 -42.40
CA ALA A 27 -0.19 14.06 -41.04
C ALA A 27 0.74 13.25 -40.15
N GLN A 28 1.49 13.91 -39.30
CA GLN A 28 2.40 13.31 -38.34
C GLN A 28 1.59 12.66 -37.21
N ALA A 29 1.05 11.47 -37.49
CA ALA A 29 0.63 10.54 -36.45
C ALA A 29 1.91 10.00 -35.81
N GLY A 30 2.05 10.15 -34.52
CA GLY A 30 3.18 9.61 -33.77
C GLY A 30 3.32 8.12 -34.08
N ASP A 31 4.53 7.68 -34.30
CA ASP A 31 4.90 6.31 -34.59
C ASP A 31 4.75 5.48 -33.30
N ASP A 32 3.53 4.97 -33.06
CA ASP A 32 3.16 4.12 -31.92
C ASP A 32 3.60 2.65 -32.13
N THR A 33 4.68 2.42 -32.86
CA THR A 33 5.26 1.07 -32.90
C THR A 33 5.84 0.75 -31.51
N PRO A 34 5.35 -0.30 -30.81
CA PRO A 34 5.91 -0.68 -29.51
C PRO A 34 7.41 -0.89 -29.66
N SER A 35 8.19 -0.25 -28.81
CA SER A 35 9.64 -0.43 -28.77
C SER A 35 9.95 -1.91 -28.58
N THR A 36 10.61 -2.53 -29.54
CA THR A 36 11.06 -3.92 -29.47
C THR A 36 12.25 -4.10 -28.53
N VAL A 37 12.81 -3.00 -28.03
CA VAL A 37 13.94 -3.02 -27.09
C VAL A 37 13.43 -3.30 -25.71
N LYS A 38 13.84 -4.45 -25.16
CA LYS A 38 13.51 -4.85 -23.78
C LYS A 38 14.32 -4.00 -22.80
N ALA A 39 13.64 -3.27 -21.91
CA ALA A 39 14.29 -2.54 -20.85
C ALA A 39 14.87 -3.48 -19.77
N LYS A 40 15.77 -2.99 -18.94
CA LYS A 40 16.24 -3.74 -17.75
C LYS A 40 15.15 -3.83 -16.70
N VAL A 41 14.49 -2.69 -16.43
CA VAL A 41 13.46 -2.57 -15.39
C VAL A 41 12.21 -1.88 -15.96
N GLY A 42 11.07 -2.50 -15.77
CA GLY A 42 9.76 -1.91 -15.97
C GLY A 42 9.12 -1.56 -14.61
N ILE A 43 8.77 -0.30 -14.40
CA ILE A 43 8.02 0.13 -13.23
C ILE A 43 6.57 0.31 -13.66
N ILE A 44 5.65 -0.37 -12.97
CA ILE A 44 4.21 -0.20 -13.18
C ILE A 44 3.67 0.59 -11.99
N ILE A 45 3.21 1.81 -12.25
CA ILE A 45 2.53 2.65 -11.26
C ILE A 45 1.04 2.43 -11.40
N TYR A 46 0.42 2.02 -10.31
CA TYR A 46 -1.02 1.89 -10.20
C TYR A 46 -1.50 2.74 -9.04
N GLY A 47 -2.25 3.79 -9.33
CA GLY A 47 -2.60 4.78 -8.34
C GLY A 47 -3.97 5.39 -8.51
N ASN A 48 -4.50 5.95 -7.42
CA ASN A 48 -5.67 6.80 -7.49
C ASN A 48 -5.53 7.99 -6.55
N ALA A 49 -6.21 9.05 -6.93
CA ALA A 49 -6.23 10.27 -6.18
C ALA A 49 -7.23 10.19 -5.02
N GLY A 50 -6.84 10.80 -3.94
CA GLY A 50 -7.72 11.30 -2.92
C GLY A 50 -7.21 12.68 -2.52
N GLY A 51 -8.11 13.63 -2.33
CA GLY A 51 -7.72 14.96 -1.88
C GLY A 51 -6.72 15.69 -2.79
N ASN A 52 -5.56 16.04 -2.26
CA ASN A 52 -4.50 16.80 -2.92
C ASN A 52 -3.47 15.94 -3.67
N MET A 53 -3.75 14.65 -3.88
CA MET A 53 -2.77 13.72 -4.44
C MET A 53 -2.50 13.95 -5.93
N ASP A 54 -3.45 14.55 -6.66
CA ASP A 54 -3.32 14.81 -8.10
C ASP A 54 -2.20 15.79 -8.42
N GLU A 55 -2.21 16.95 -7.77
CA GLU A 55 -1.15 17.95 -7.95
C GLU A 55 0.23 17.40 -7.55
N LEU A 56 0.25 16.57 -6.49
CA LEU A 56 1.50 15.98 -6.01
C LEU A 56 2.10 15.01 -7.04
N ILE A 57 1.30 14.12 -7.62
CA ILE A 57 1.84 13.18 -8.62
C ILE A 57 2.28 13.89 -9.89
N GLU A 58 1.59 14.93 -10.31
CA GLU A 58 1.97 15.75 -11.47
C GLU A 58 3.31 16.46 -11.23
N SER A 59 3.37 17.36 -10.23
CA SER A 59 4.51 18.23 -9.99
C SER A 59 5.71 17.52 -9.37
N ASN A 60 5.49 16.56 -8.49
CA ASN A 60 6.55 15.89 -7.75
C ASN A 60 6.99 14.56 -8.36
N PHE A 61 6.24 14.00 -9.30
CA PHE A 61 6.66 12.78 -9.96
C PHE A 61 6.73 12.94 -11.47
N PHE A 62 5.64 13.20 -12.19
CA PHE A 62 5.67 13.25 -13.66
C PHE A 62 6.68 14.27 -14.18
N ASP A 63 6.64 15.50 -13.69
CA ASP A 63 7.55 16.56 -14.13
C ASP A 63 9.02 16.28 -13.83
N LYS A 64 9.30 15.59 -12.73
CA LYS A 64 10.67 15.28 -12.30
C LYS A 64 11.21 14.01 -12.94
N VAL A 65 10.35 13.04 -13.29
CA VAL A 65 10.76 11.74 -13.82
C VAL A 65 10.79 11.73 -15.34
N ALA A 66 9.81 12.34 -16.03
CA ALA A 66 9.76 12.35 -17.49
C ALA A 66 11.09 12.77 -18.13
N PRO A 67 11.77 13.84 -17.68
CA PRO A 67 13.05 14.25 -18.27
C PRO A 67 14.19 13.23 -18.10
N LEU A 68 14.04 12.28 -17.16
CA LEU A 68 15.04 11.24 -16.92
C LEU A 68 14.87 10.04 -17.86
N LEU A 69 13.73 9.93 -18.54
CA LEU A 69 13.34 8.77 -19.34
C LEU A 69 13.54 9.07 -20.83
N SER A 70 14.52 8.42 -21.44
CA SER A 70 14.80 8.46 -22.89
C SER A 70 14.56 7.09 -23.51
N ASP A 71 14.53 7.05 -24.84
CA ASP A 71 14.37 5.80 -25.61
C ASP A 71 15.50 4.76 -25.31
N SER A 72 16.65 5.23 -24.78
CA SER A 72 17.79 4.41 -24.37
C SER A 72 17.86 4.13 -22.86
N SER A 73 16.84 4.52 -22.11
CA SER A 73 16.80 4.31 -20.66
C SER A 73 16.73 2.83 -20.31
N ASN A 74 17.48 2.42 -19.27
CA ASN A 74 17.37 1.08 -18.70
C ASN A 74 16.03 0.88 -17.97
N VAL A 75 15.35 1.96 -17.60
CA VAL A 75 14.09 1.97 -16.87
C VAL A 75 12.98 2.50 -17.76
N ARG A 76 11.85 1.82 -17.80
CA ARG A 76 10.58 2.28 -18.38
C ARG A 76 9.54 2.41 -17.28
N VAL A 77 8.65 3.38 -17.40
CA VAL A 77 7.64 3.69 -16.38
C VAL A 77 6.26 3.71 -17.02
N GLY A 78 5.46 2.70 -16.71
CA GLY A 78 4.04 2.65 -17.07
C GLY A 78 3.19 3.26 -15.95
N VAL A 79 2.23 4.07 -16.30
CA VAL A 79 1.33 4.75 -15.36
C VAL A 79 -0.11 4.40 -15.67
N CYS A 80 -0.82 3.89 -14.67
CA CYS A 80 -2.28 3.85 -14.62
C CYS A 80 -2.72 4.65 -13.39
N TYR A 81 -3.36 5.80 -13.60
CA TYR A 81 -3.72 6.70 -12.51
C TYR A 81 -5.13 7.25 -12.70
N LYS A 82 -5.96 7.17 -11.64
CA LYS A 82 -7.29 7.76 -11.60
C LYS A 82 -7.24 9.06 -10.84
N TYR A 83 -7.57 10.14 -11.52
CA TYR A 83 -7.67 11.47 -10.95
C TYR A 83 -8.88 11.61 -10.03
N GLY A 84 -8.75 12.43 -9.00
CA GLY A 84 -9.84 12.80 -8.10
C GLY A 84 -10.98 13.53 -8.80
N ARG A 85 -12.13 13.58 -8.15
CA ARG A 85 -13.31 14.30 -8.66
C ARG A 85 -13.54 15.58 -7.91
N ASP A 86 -14.00 16.60 -8.60
CA ASP A 86 -14.49 17.85 -8.03
C ASP A 86 -15.92 17.65 -7.53
N LYS A 87 -16.06 16.90 -6.44
CA LYS A 87 -17.36 16.55 -5.86
C LYS A 87 -17.24 16.41 -4.35
N ALA A 88 -18.17 16.97 -3.62
CA ALA A 88 -18.23 16.79 -2.18
C ALA A 88 -18.65 15.35 -1.82
N ASN A 89 -17.92 14.73 -0.95
CA ASN A 89 -18.30 13.44 -0.34
C ASN A 89 -19.32 13.66 0.77
N VAL A 90 -20.41 12.92 0.72
CA VAL A 90 -21.43 12.91 1.78
C VAL A 90 -21.32 11.60 2.54
N ILE A 91 -20.83 11.67 3.77
CA ILE A 91 -20.61 10.49 4.62
C ILE A 91 -21.71 10.41 5.67
N ALA A 92 -22.33 9.24 5.83
CA ALA A 92 -23.27 8.98 6.90
C ALA A 92 -22.53 8.91 8.26
N LYS A 93 -23.12 9.55 9.28
CA LYS A 93 -22.59 9.48 10.66
C LYS A 93 -23.13 8.27 11.39
N PRO A 94 -22.33 7.59 12.23
CA PRO A 94 -22.86 6.71 13.24
C PRO A 94 -23.88 7.45 14.12
N GLY A 95 -25.09 6.91 14.25
CA GLY A 95 -26.18 7.58 14.99
C GLY A 95 -27.10 8.48 14.16
N GLY A 96 -26.89 8.54 12.87
CA GLY A 96 -27.73 9.28 11.91
C GLY A 96 -27.22 10.67 11.54
N GLY A 97 -27.61 11.14 10.36
CA GLY A 97 -27.13 12.37 9.75
C GLY A 97 -25.97 12.15 8.80
N THR A 98 -25.52 13.22 8.15
CA THR A 98 -24.43 13.17 7.16
C THR A 98 -23.37 14.21 7.46
N ILE A 99 -22.13 13.93 7.05
CA ILE A 99 -21.04 14.89 6.94
C ILE A 99 -20.79 15.10 5.46
N THR A 100 -20.69 16.33 5.03
CA THR A 100 -20.23 16.67 3.68
C THR A 100 -18.77 17.08 3.79
N ILE A 101 -17.87 16.31 3.14
CA ILE A 101 -16.46 16.66 3.01
C ILE A 101 -16.31 17.31 1.64
N PRO A 102 -16.07 18.63 1.57
CA PRO A 102 -15.80 19.27 0.30
C PRO A 102 -14.47 18.74 -0.24
N HIS A 103 -14.45 18.45 -1.52
CA HIS A 103 -13.25 18.09 -2.21
C HIS A 103 -13.05 19.00 -3.41
N THR A 104 -11.84 19.46 -3.59
CA THR A 104 -11.43 20.26 -4.73
C THR A 104 -10.45 19.45 -5.56
N PHE A 105 -10.77 19.27 -6.82
CA PHE A 105 -9.88 18.68 -7.80
C PHE A 105 -8.66 19.61 -7.99
N THR A 106 -7.46 19.06 -7.85
CA THR A 106 -6.22 19.82 -7.93
C THR A 106 -5.37 19.48 -9.13
N GLY A 107 -5.72 18.42 -9.88
CA GLY A 107 -4.99 18.00 -11.07
C GLY A 107 -5.12 19.00 -12.23
N GLN A 108 -4.07 19.10 -13.04
CA GLN A 108 -4.01 19.99 -14.18
C GLN A 108 -3.88 19.23 -15.51
N TYR A 109 -3.24 18.05 -15.52
CA TYR A 109 -2.92 17.34 -16.76
C TYR A 109 -4.04 16.48 -17.31
N ALA A 110 -5.05 16.17 -16.52
CA ALA A 110 -6.26 15.45 -16.94
C ALA A 110 -7.52 16.11 -16.39
N LYS A 111 -8.69 15.56 -16.70
CA LYS A 111 -9.97 16.04 -16.17
C LYS A 111 -10.30 15.35 -14.85
N SER A 112 -11.11 16.00 -14.04
CA SER A 112 -11.68 15.46 -12.81
C SER A 112 -12.31 14.07 -13.05
N GLY A 113 -11.87 13.07 -12.25
CA GLY A 113 -12.35 11.70 -12.32
C GLY A 113 -11.87 10.87 -13.51
N GLN A 114 -10.99 11.42 -14.34
CA GLN A 114 -10.47 10.74 -15.51
C GLN A 114 -9.39 9.69 -15.13
N VAL A 115 -9.37 8.59 -15.84
CA VAL A 115 -8.28 7.62 -15.76
C VAL A 115 -7.31 7.86 -16.92
N VAL A 116 -6.02 7.90 -16.61
CA VAL A 116 -4.94 7.98 -17.60
C VAL A 116 -4.14 6.70 -17.56
N MET A 117 -3.76 6.18 -18.75
CA MET A 117 -2.92 4.99 -18.87
C MET A 117 -1.93 5.21 -20.00
N PHE A 118 -0.63 5.26 -19.67
CA PHE A 118 0.42 5.59 -20.62
C PHE A 118 1.80 5.16 -20.13
N GLU A 119 2.77 5.13 -21.04
CA GLU A 119 4.19 5.08 -20.69
C GLU A 119 4.72 6.51 -20.54
N LEU A 120 5.28 6.81 -19.37
CA LEU A 120 5.92 8.10 -19.08
C LEU A 120 7.28 8.15 -19.77
N THR A 121 7.48 9.16 -20.60
CA THR A 121 8.73 9.39 -21.35
C THR A 121 9.08 10.89 -21.35
N SER A 122 10.28 11.25 -21.80
CA SER A 122 10.66 12.65 -22.01
C SER A 122 9.82 13.37 -23.09
N LYS A 123 9.06 12.63 -23.87
CA LYS A 123 8.16 13.15 -24.92
C LYS A 123 6.71 13.24 -24.46
N THR A 124 6.38 12.73 -23.28
CA THR A 124 5.01 12.78 -22.75
C THR A 124 4.59 14.25 -22.60
N PRO A 125 3.45 14.66 -23.18
CA PRO A 125 3.00 16.04 -23.10
C PRO A 125 2.45 16.33 -21.69
N LEU A 126 3.24 16.99 -20.85
CA LEU A 126 2.90 17.38 -19.49
C LEU A 126 2.46 18.84 -19.46
N SER A 127 1.19 19.09 -19.75
CA SER A 127 0.58 20.42 -19.74
C SER A 127 -0.93 20.30 -19.47
N SER A 128 -1.59 21.43 -19.23
CA SER A 128 -3.02 21.43 -18.87
C SER A 128 -3.89 20.66 -19.87
N GLY A 129 -4.57 19.63 -19.36
CA GLY A 129 -5.49 18.76 -20.12
C GLY A 129 -4.83 17.73 -21.03
N SER A 130 -3.51 17.78 -21.24
CA SER A 130 -2.83 17.00 -22.28
C SER A 130 -2.87 15.49 -22.06
N LEU A 131 -2.78 15.03 -20.82
CA LEU A 131 -2.89 13.59 -20.53
C LEU A 131 -4.32 13.10 -20.78
N GLY A 132 -5.31 13.91 -20.46
CA GLY A 132 -6.69 13.60 -20.73
C GLY A 132 -7.03 13.49 -22.21
N GLU A 133 -6.40 14.27 -23.07
CA GLU A 133 -6.60 14.25 -24.53
C GLU A 133 -5.88 13.10 -25.22
N ASN A 134 -4.65 12.81 -24.79
CA ASN A 134 -3.78 11.84 -25.47
C ASN A 134 -3.84 10.43 -24.85
N TYR A 135 -3.99 10.33 -23.54
CA TYR A 135 -3.87 9.05 -22.79
C TYR A 135 -5.04 8.82 -21.82
N GLY A 136 -5.95 9.75 -21.72
CA GLY A 136 -7.09 9.67 -20.85
C GLY A 136 -8.23 8.87 -21.45
N THR A 137 -8.98 8.23 -20.57
CA THR A 137 -10.22 7.56 -20.93
C THR A 137 -11.36 8.14 -20.12
N ASP A 138 -12.51 8.33 -20.75
CA ASP A 138 -13.74 8.62 -20.04
C ASP A 138 -14.30 7.32 -19.44
N TRP A 139 -13.55 6.71 -18.53
CA TRP A 139 -14.00 5.55 -17.75
C TRP A 139 -14.36 5.95 -16.32
N PRO A 140 -15.44 6.68 -16.13
CA PRO A 140 -15.88 7.05 -14.79
C PRO A 140 -16.15 5.83 -13.92
N ASP A 141 -16.41 4.68 -14.55
CA ASP A 141 -16.74 3.42 -13.91
C ASP A 141 -15.53 2.52 -13.69
N MET A 142 -14.30 2.94 -14.04
CA MET A 142 -13.11 2.15 -13.77
C MET A 142 -12.87 2.10 -12.27
N LYS A 143 -13.03 0.89 -11.72
CA LYS A 143 -12.90 0.62 -10.30
C LYS A 143 -11.44 0.26 -9.99
N MET A 144 -10.68 1.21 -9.49
CA MET A 144 -9.27 0.98 -9.14
C MET A 144 -9.11 -0.04 -8.00
N TYR A 145 -10.17 -0.30 -7.26
CA TYR A 145 -10.22 -1.30 -6.19
C TYR A 145 -10.67 -2.70 -6.68
N ASP A 146 -10.88 -2.91 -7.97
CA ASP A 146 -11.29 -4.20 -8.52
C ASP A 146 -10.08 -5.02 -8.94
N GLU A 147 -10.01 -6.27 -8.48
CA GLU A 147 -8.89 -7.18 -8.77
C GLU A 147 -8.71 -7.48 -10.26
N GLY A 148 -9.82 -7.51 -11.01
CA GLY A 148 -9.77 -7.74 -12.46
C GLY A 148 -9.17 -6.54 -13.18
N THR A 149 -9.51 -5.32 -12.75
CA THR A 149 -8.94 -4.09 -13.28
C THR A 149 -7.43 -4.04 -13.07
N LEU A 150 -6.95 -4.36 -11.87
CA LEU A 150 -5.50 -4.40 -11.60
C LEU A 150 -4.79 -5.45 -12.46
N ALA A 151 -5.34 -6.65 -12.57
CA ALA A 151 -4.75 -7.70 -13.41
C ALA A 151 -4.66 -7.27 -14.88
N GLU A 152 -5.72 -6.66 -15.43
CA GLU A 152 -5.74 -6.15 -16.81
C GLU A 152 -4.70 -5.05 -17.05
N VAL A 153 -4.47 -4.16 -16.08
CA VAL A 153 -3.45 -3.10 -16.15
C VAL A 153 -2.03 -3.71 -16.13
N ILE A 154 -1.78 -4.69 -15.27
CA ILE A 154 -0.50 -5.40 -15.25
C ILE A 154 -0.23 -6.07 -16.61
N ASP A 155 -1.22 -6.77 -17.15
CA ASP A 155 -1.13 -7.46 -18.45
C ASP A 155 -0.89 -6.48 -19.61
N TYR A 156 -1.57 -5.33 -19.58
CA TYR A 156 -1.36 -4.27 -20.55
C TYR A 156 0.10 -3.79 -20.56
N PHE A 157 0.65 -3.46 -19.41
CA PHE A 157 2.06 -2.99 -19.35
C PHE A 157 3.06 -4.11 -19.63
N LYS A 158 2.74 -5.36 -19.27
CA LYS A 158 3.57 -6.49 -19.69
C LYS A 158 3.67 -6.61 -21.21
N ALA A 159 2.58 -6.38 -21.91
CA ALA A 159 2.53 -6.45 -23.38
C ALA A 159 3.16 -5.24 -24.07
N THR A 160 2.91 -4.03 -23.55
CA THR A 160 3.33 -2.77 -24.20
C THR A 160 4.71 -2.26 -23.75
N MET A 161 5.15 -2.66 -22.57
CA MET A 161 6.39 -2.23 -21.93
C MET A 161 7.25 -3.44 -21.51
N PRO A 162 7.82 -4.20 -22.47
CA PRO A 162 8.60 -5.38 -22.14
C PRO A 162 9.88 -5.02 -21.39
N ALA A 163 10.10 -5.70 -20.24
CA ALA A 163 11.26 -5.53 -19.39
C ALA A 163 11.80 -6.89 -18.90
N GLU A 164 13.04 -6.90 -18.41
CA GLU A 164 13.66 -8.09 -17.81
C GLU A 164 13.15 -8.32 -16.39
N LYS A 165 13.02 -7.22 -15.62
CA LYS A 165 12.53 -7.18 -14.24
C LYS A 165 11.33 -6.25 -14.16
N TYR A 166 10.42 -6.52 -13.22
CA TYR A 166 9.27 -5.65 -13.01
C TYR A 166 9.15 -5.25 -11.54
N ILE A 167 8.87 -3.97 -11.35
CA ILE A 167 8.55 -3.38 -10.05
C ILE A 167 7.12 -2.87 -10.10
N MET A 168 6.31 -3.23 -9.12
CA MET A 168 4.98 -2.66 -8.93
C MET A 168 5.04 -1.54 -7.89
N LEU A 169 4.52 -0.38 -8.23
CA LEU A 169 4.43 0.78 -7.36
C LEU A 169 2.96 1.13 -7.16
N ILE A 170 2.49 1.03 -5.93
CA ILE A 170 1.15 1.43 -5.51
C ILE A 170 1.21 2.84 -4.95
N TYR A 171 0.40 3.74 -5.49
CA TYR A 171 0.34 5.13 -5.06
C TYR A 171 -1.08 5.55 -4.70
N GLY A 172 -1.30 5.94 -3.46
CA GLY A 172 -2.59 6.40 -2.98
C GLY A 172 -2.70 6.35 -1.47
N HIS A 173 -3.89 6.61 -0.95
CA HIS A 173 -4.13 6.44 0.48
C HIS A 173 -4.02 4.98 0.89
N GLY A 174 -3.59 4.75 2.13
CA GLY A 174 -3.54 3.46 2.79
C GLY A 174 -4.08 3.56 4.22
N GLY A 175 -4.71 2.52 4.71
CA GLY A 175 -5.29 2.46 6.06
C GLY A 175 -4.84 1.24 6.86
N GLY A 176 -3.79 0.59 6.39
CA GLY A 176 -3.37 -0.68 6.97
C GLY A 176 -4.31 -1.81 6.62
N TRP A 177 -4.38 -2.83 7.48
CA TRP A 177 -5.29 -3.94 7.29
C TRP A 177 -6.74 -3.57 7.58
N ASP A 178 -6.98 -2.72 8.59
CA ASP A 178 -8.32 -2.30 9.00
C ASP A 178 -8.46 -0.78 8.97
N SER A 179 -9.69 -0.35 8.90
CA SER A 179 -10.03 1.06 8.98
C SER A 179 -10.86 1.37 10.19
N GLN A 180 -10.62 2.52 10.75
CA GLN A 180 -11.41 3.09 11.83
C GLN A 180 -12.87 3.43 11.47
N ASN A 181 -13.32 3.17 10.26
CA ASN A 181 -14.66 3.50 9.83
C ASN A 181 -15.51 2.23 9.70
N ASP A 182 -16.52 2.10 10.56
CA ASP A 182 -17.50 1.03 10.72
C ASP A 182 -18.42 0.82 9.50
N TYR A 183 -17.90 0.81 8.27
CA TYR A 183 -18.74 0.64 7.10
C TYR A 183 -18.68 -0.80 6.61
N VAL A 184 -19.76 -1.49 6.89
CA VAL A 184 -20.02 -2.83 6.38
C VAL A 184 -20.52 -2.73 4.95
N ARG A 185 -19.80 -3.28 4.01
CA ARG A 185 -20.32 -3.53 2.66
C ARG A 185 -21.33 -4.67 2.71
N GLU A 186 -22.47 -4.48 2.07
CA GLU A 186 -23.37 -5.60 1.78
C GLU A 186 -22.63 -6.63 0.91
N ALA A 187 -22.74 -7.89 1.30
CA ALA A 187 -22.14 -8.98 0.55
C ALA A 187 -22.64 -8.98 -0.89
N PRO A 188 -21.78 -9.23 -1.88
CA PRO A 188 -22.26 -9.57 -3.20
C PRO A 188 -23.13 -10.84 -3.11
N ALA A 189 -24.03 -11.03 -4.06
CA ALA A 189 -25.05 -12.06 -4.12
C ALA A 189 -24.57 -13.54 -3.92
N THR A 190 -23.30 -13.76 -3.68
CA THR A 190 -22.68 -15.05 -3.38
C THR A 190 -22.77 -15.46 -1.91
N GLY A 191 -23.35 -14.64 -1.02
CA GLY A 191 -23.54 -14.97 0.40
C GLY A 191 -22.26 -14.93 1.23
N LEU A 192 -21.11 -14.65 0.65
CA LEU A 192 -19.88 -14.39 1.39
C LEU A 192 -19.79 -12.90 1.69
N ALA A 193 -19.91 -12.63 2.95
CA ALA A 193 -19.75 -11.30 3.47
C ALA A 193 -18.33 -10.79 3.16
N ARG A 194 -18.21 -9.65 2.46
CA ARG A 194 -16.94 -8.94 2.36
C ARG A 194 -16.71 -8.19 3.65
N ALA A 195 -15.71 -8.61 4.37
CA ALA A 195 -15.15 -7.79 5.40
C ALA A 195 -14.62 -6.50 4.74
N VAL A 196 -14.90 -5.36 5.35
CA VAL A 196 -14.31 -4.10 4.92
C VAL A 196 -12.89 -4.07 5.44
N THR A 197 -12.02 -4.79 4.74
CA THR A 197 -10.59 -4.65 4.94
C THR A 197 -10.15 -3.48 4.09
N ARG A 198 -9.56 -2.48 4.71
CA ARG A 198 -8.91 -1.41 3.97
C ARG A 198 -7.48 -1.81 3.71
N GLY A 199 -7.17 -1.91 2.45
CA GLY A 199 -5.82 -2.07 1.97
C GLY A 199 -5.27 -0.74 1.48
N VAL A 200 -5.15 -0.63 0.19
CA VAL A 200 -4.63 0.52 -0.55
C VAL A 200 -5.65 1.02 -1.55
N LEU A 201 -5.37 2.18 -2.15
CA LEU A 201 -6.12 2.70 -3.28
C LEU A 201 -7.59 2.95 -2.94
N TYR A 202 -7.83 3.77 -1.94
CA TYR A 202 -9.18 4.24 -1.65
C TYR A 202 -9.75 4.98 -2.85
N ASP A 203 -10.77 4.41 -3.46
CA ASP A 203 -11.56 5.13 -4.46
C ASP A 203 -12.67 5.91 -3.76
N GLU A 204 -12.32 7.06 -3.20
CA GLU A 204 -13.24 7.96 -2.50
C GLU A 204 -14.39 8.45 -3.39
N TRP A 205 -14.33 8.15 -4.69
CA TRP A 205 -15.21 8.66 -5.73
C TRP A 205 -16.09 7.59 -6.36
N SER A 206 -16.09 6.40 -5.81
CA SER A 206 -17.03 5.37 -6.24
C SER A 206 -18.47 5.82 -5.98
N GLU A 207 -19.29 5.86 -7.03
CA GLU A 207 -20.70 6.27 -6.92
C GLU A 207 -21.53 5.28 -6.09
N ALA A 208 -21.06 4.06 -5.93
CA ALA A 208 -21.78 2.99 -5.24
C ALA A 208 -21.73 3.12 -3.71
N TYR A 209 -20.97 4.09 -3.17
CA TYR A 209 -20.72 4.10 -1.75
C TYR A 209 -20.56 5.50 -1.14
N ILE A 210 -21.17 5.67 0.02
CA ILE A 210 -20.91 6.77 0.93
C ILE A 210 -19.74 6.32 1.84
N GLY A 211 -18.53 6.43 1.33
CA GLY A 211 -17.29 5.94 1.91
C GLY A 211 -16.32 5.62 0.81
N SER A 212 -15.19 5.04 1.12
CA SER A 212 -14.18 4.68 0.15
C SER A 212 -14.21 3.19 -0.16
N ASP A 213 -14.24 2.84 -1.43
CA ASP A 213 -13.88 1.51 -1.88
C ASP A 213 -12.36 1.40 -1.93
N ALA A 214 -11.79 0.33 -1.38
CA ALA A 214 -10.37 0.08 -1.36
C ALA A 214 -10.06 -1.32 -1.89
N LEU A 215 -8.89 -1.48 -2.47
CA LEU A 215 -8.35 -2.78 -2.83
C LEU A 215 -7.74 -3.40 -1.57
N ASP A 216 -8.34 -4.47 -1.06
CA ASP A 216 -7.74 -5.20 0.05
C ASP A 216 -6.52 -6.03 -0.39
N MET A 217 -5.67 -6.42 0.55
CA MET A 217 -4.43 -7.13 0.21
C MET A 217 -4.68 -8.54 -0.32
N TYR A 218 -5.80 -9.15 0.03
CA TYR A 218 -6.20 -10.43 -0.52
C TYR A 218 -6.64 -10.30 -1.99
N GLU A 219 -7.39 -9.27 -2.32
CA GLU A 219 -7.79 -8.94 -3.71
C GLU A 219 -6.56 -8.53 -4.53
N PHE A 220 -5.66 -7.71 -3.94
CA PHE A 220 -4.38 -7.36 -4.56
C PHE A 220 -3.56 -8.61 -4.92
N ARG A 221 -3.41 -9.54 -3.97
CA ARG A 221 -2.71 -10.79 -4.22
C ARG A 221 -3.34 -11.56 -5.38
N ARG A 222 -4.66 -11.75 -5.37
CA ARG A 222 -5.35 -12.48 -6.44
C ARG A 222 -5.21 -11.82 -7.80
N ALA A 223 -5.20 -10.49 -7.86
CA ALA A 223 -4.98 -9.76 -9.09
C ALA A 223 -3.59 -10.05 -9.66
N VAL A 224 -2.55 -9.97 -8.82
CA VAL A 224 -1.17 -10.25 -9.22
C VAL A 224 -1.01 -11.72 -9.64
N GLU A 225 -1.50 -12.67 -8.84
CA GLU A 225 -1.41 -14.11 -9.16
C GLU A 225 -2.10 -14.49 -10.48
N LYS A 226 -3.15 -13.77 -10.86
CA LYS A 226 -3.88 -13.99 -12.13
C LYS A 226 -3.27 -13.29 -13.34
N SER A 227 -2.42 -12.30 -13.10
CA SER A 227 -1.80 -11.52 -14.17
C SER A 227 -0.64 -12.26 -14.84
N GLN A 228 -0.16 -11.72 -15.96
CA GLN A 228 1.02 -12.23 -16.67
C GLN A 228 2.35 -11.90 -15.94
N ILE A 229 2.31 -11.16 -14.85
CA ILE A 229 3.43 -10.93 -13.94
C ILE A 229 3.01 -11.42 -12.54
N PRO A 230 2.97 -12.73 -12.30
CA PRO A 230 2.51 -13.27 -11.02
C PRO A 230 3.50 -13.07 -9.87
N HIS A 231 4.69 -12.56 -10.17
CA HIS A 231 5.74 -12.26 -9.21
C HIS A 231 6.58 -11.10 -9.71
N PHE A 232 6.84 -10.12 -8.83
CA PHE A 232 7.64 -8.93 -9.10
C PHE A 232 9.02 -9.05 -8.47
N ASP A 233 10.01 -8.35 -9.02
CA ASP A 233 11.33 -8.19 -8.38
C ASP A 233 11.21 -7.29 -7.14
N GLY A 234 10.27 -6.36 -7.13
CA GLY A 234 9.99 -5.49 -6.00
C GLY A 234 8.56 -4.96 -5.99
N LEU A 235 8.02 -4.78 -4.79
CA LEU A 235 6.82 -3.99 -4.54
C LEU A 235 7.21 -2.72 -3.80
N PHE A 236 6.69 -1.59 -4.22
CA PHE A 236 6.75 -0.35 -3.48
C PHE A 236 5.33 0.13 -3.17
N ILE A 237 4.93 -0.01 -1.92
CA ILE A 237 3.61 0.42 -1.45
C ILE A 237 3.76 1.82 -0.86
N HIS A 238 3.57 2.82 -1.71
CA HIS A 238 3.60 4.23 -1.33
C HIS A 238 2.23 4.66 -0.77
N SER A 239 1.90 4.10 0.40
CA SER A 239 0.63 4.29 1.10
C SER A 239 0.84 4.18 2.60
N CYS A 240 0.04 4.93 3.38
CA CYS A 240 0.13 4.96 4.84
C CYS A 240 -0.17 3.59 5.46
N LEU A 241 0.44 3.29 6.61
CA LEU A 241 0.10 2.17 7.51
C LEU A 241 0.22 0.76 6.90
N MET A 242 0.85 0.60 5.74
CA MET A 242 0.92 -0.70 5.05
C MET A 242 2.03 -1.62 5.54
N GLY A 243 2.90 -1.15 6.44
CA GLY A 243 3.93 -1.95 7.12
C GLY A 243 3.41 -2.73 8.32
N ASN A 244 2.23 -3.32 8.21
CA ASN A 244 1.62 -4.18 9.23
C ASN A 244 1.72 -5.66 8.85
N MET A 245 1.73 -6.53 9.87
CA MET A 245 1.89 -7.97 9.69
C MET A 245 0.76 -8.60 8.88
N GLU A 246 -0.45 -8.09 9.05
CA GLU A 246 -1.65 -8.58 8.37
C GLU A 246 -1.54 -8.34 6.86
N SER A 247 -1.28 -7.12 6.45
CA SER A 247 -1.14 -6.76 5.03
C SER A 247 0.06 -7.46 4.38
N LEU A 248 1.21 -7.44 5.04
CA LEU A 248 2.41 -8.05 4.50
C LEU A 248 2.29 -9.57 4.37
N SER A 249 1.56 -10.25 5.27
CA SER A 249 1.36 -11.69 5.19
C SER A 249 0.50 -12.12 3.99
N ASP A 250 -0.27 -11.22 3.42
CA ASP A 250 -1.02 -11.49 2.20
C ASP A 250 -0.16 -11.33 0.93
N ILE A 251 0.86 -10.47 0.96
CA ILE A 251 1.57 -10.07 -0.26
C ILE A 251 3.04 -10.46 -0.32
N TYR A 252 3.66 -10.95 0.76
CA TYR A 252 5.11 -11.26 0.77
C TYR A 252 5.56 -12.26 -0.29
N ALA A 253 4.66 -13.13 -0.74
CA ALA A 253 4.95 -14.11 -1.79
C ALA A 253 4.90 -13.53 -3.22
N LEU A 254 4.44 -12.29 -3.39
CA LEU A 254 4.25 -11.65 -4.69
C LEU A 254 5.50 -10.95 -5.22
N SER A 255 6.52 -10.81 -4.38
CA SER A 255 7.78 -10.19 -4.80
C SER A 255 8.95 -10.69 -3.95
N ASP A 256 10.17 -10.47 -4.46
CA ASP A 256 11.37 -10.73 -3.68
C ASP A 256 11.53 -9.75 -2.51
N TYR A 257 11.18 -8.47 -2.75
CA TYR A 257 11.33 -7.38 -1.78
C TYR A 257 10.11 -6.47 -1.76
N THR A 258 9.86 -5.87 -0.59
CA THR A 258 8.77 -4.89 -0.43
C THR A 258 9.30 -3.61 0.24
N ILE A 259 8.90 -2.44 -0.26
CA ILE A 259 9.06 -1.15 0.43
C ILE A 259 7.70 -0.74 0.98
N CYS A 260 7.63 -0.46 2.27
CA CYS A 260 6.39 -0.06 2.95
C CYS A 260 6.67 0.82 4.17
N SER A 261 5.62 1.45 4.70
CA SER A 261 5.65 2.23 5.95
C SER A 261 4.63 1.69 6.94
N MET A 262 4.99 1.55 8.20
CA MET A 262 4.03 1.24 9.27
C MET A 262 3.38 2.48 9.86
N HIS A 263 3.92 3.66 9.58
CA HIS A 263 3.39 4.97 9.97
C HIS A 263 2.59 5.62 8.84
N THR A 264 1.94 6.73 9.17
CA THR A 264 1.44 7.66 8.16
C THR A 264 2.61 8.11 7.29
N LEU A 265 2.44 8.02 5.98
CA LEU A 265 3.49 8.36 5.05
C LEU A 265 3.51 9.87 4.83
N VAL A 266 4.35 10.56 5.59
CA VAL A 266 4.55 12.02 5.47
C VAL A 266 5.64 12.38 4.46
N SER A 267 6.35 11.39 3.94
CA SER A 267 7.40 11.62 2.95
C SER A 267 6.83 12.09 1.61
N SER A 268 7.51 13.04 1.02
CA SER A 268 7.20 13.52 -0.32
C SER A 268 7.38 12.41 -1.38
N LEU A 269 6.80 12.60 -2.56
CA LEU A 269 7.01 11.73 -3.73
C LEU A 269 8.47 11.68 -4.20
N GLU A 270 9.37 12.40 -3.56
CA GLU A 270 10.81 12.34 -3.82
C GLU A 270 11.38 10.94 -3.69
N THR A 271 10.78 10.09 -2.83
CA THR A 271 11.16 8.68 -2.74
C THR A 271 10.94 7.94 -4.05
N MET A 272 9.82 8.16 -4.72
CA MET A 272 9.53 7.55 -6.02
C MET A 272 10.49 8.06 -7.11
N VAL A 273 10.74 9.37 -7.13
CA VAL A 273 11.69 9.99 -8.06
C VAL A 273 13.10 9.47 -7.82
N SER A 274 13.53 9.40 -6.56
CA SER A 274 14.84 8.89 -6.20
C SER A 274 15.00 7.42 -6.60
N LEU A 275 13.97 6.58 -6.38
CA LEU A 275 14.01 5.18 -6.81
C LEU A 275 14.27 5.06 -8.33
N VAL A 276 13.53 5.82 -9.16
CA VAL A 276 13.76 5.82 -10.61
C VAL A 276 15.18 6.25 -10.95
N LYS A 277 15.69 7.32 -10.33
CA LYS A 277 17.08 7.79 -10.53
C LYS A 277 18.12 6.75 -10.16
N GLN A 278 17.91 6.01 -9.06
CA GLN A 278 18.85 4.99 -8.63
C GLN A 278 18.80 3.76 -9.55
N LEU A 279 17.60 3.33 -9.98
CA LEU A 279 17.44 2.23 -10.94
C LEU A 279 18.01 2.53 -12.33
N GLN A 280 18.08 3.78 -12.73
CA GLN A 280 18.80 4.18 -13.96
C GLN A 280 20.32 3.94 -13.85
N LYS A 281 20.87 4.01 -12.63
CA LYS A 281 22.31 3.80 -12.37
C LYS A 281 22.64 2.34 -12.15
N ASP A 282 21.77 1.65 -11.46
CA ASP A 282 21.92 0.23 -11.08
C ASP A 282 20.55 -0.45 -11.13
N ASP A 283 20.40 -1.46 -11.97
CA ASP A 283 19.13 -2.17 -12.18
C ASP A 283 18.81 -3.20 -11.07
N ASP A 284 19.59 -3.22 -10.00
CA ASP A 284 19.33 -4.00 -8.79
C ASP A 284 18.41 -3.23 -7.84
N PHE A 285 17.23 -3.81 -7.60
CA PHE A 285 16.20 -3.17 -6.78
C PHE A 285 16.65 -2.93 -5.34
N VAL A 286 17.43 -3.83 -4.75
CA VAL A 286 17.91 -3.70 -3.37
C VAL A 286 18.92 -2.56 -3.24
N THR A 287 19.88 -2.49 -4.16
CA THR A 287 20.88 -1.42 -4.21
C THR A 287 20.20 -0.06 -4.40
N ALA A 288 19.30 0.04 -5.39
CA ALA A 288 18.57 1.26 -5.69
C ALA A 288 17.69 1.70 -4.49
N SER A 289 16.99 0.77 -3.85
CA SER A 289 16.13 1.06 -2.70
C SER A 289 16.93 1.53 -1.48
N LYS A 290 18.06 0.91 -1.17
CA LYS A 290 18.94 1.35 -0.08
C LYS A 290 19.49 2.75 -0.32
N ALA A 291 19.89 3.05 -1.56
CA ALA A 291 20.37 4.38 -1.92
C ALA A 291 19.25 5.44 -1.83
N MET A 292 18.05 5.11 -2.31
CA MET A 292 16.85 5.95 -2.19
C MET A 292 16.50 6.24 -0.72
N LEU A 293 16.42 5.20 0.12
CA LEU A 293 16.08 5.36 1.53
C LEU A 293 17.09 6.27 2.25
N LYS A 294 18.38 6.13 1.95
CA LYS A 294 19.42 6.99 2.50
C LYS A 294 19.29 8.44 2.02
N GLU A 295 19.06 8.67 0.73
CA GLU A 295 18.91 10.01 0.14
C GLU A 295 17.70 10.73 0.74
N CYS A 296 16.57 10.03 0.83
CA CYS A 296 15.32 10.63 1.32
C CYS A 296 15.29 10.84 2.84
N TYR A 297 16.03 10.05 3.61
CA TYR A 297 16.12 10.24 5.06
C TYR A 297 16.59 11.64 5.44
N GLU A 298 17.65 12.12 4.82
CA GLU A 298 18.23 13.42 5.12
C GLU A 298 17.27 14.59 4.85
N VAL A 299 16.37 14.42 3.90
CA VAL A 299 15.33 15.42 3.56
C VAL A 299 14.19 15.32 4.58
N SER A 300 13.65 14.13 4.79
CA SER A 300 12.50 13.90 5.66
C SER A 300 12.80 14.26 7.13
N ASP A 301 13.97 13.88 7.63
CA ASP A 301 14.42 14.15 9.00
C ASP A 301 14.50 15.65 9.30
N LYS A 302 14.84 16.47 8.30
CA LYS A 302 14.89 17.93 8.45
C LYS A 302 13.54 18.61 8.25
N GLN A 303 12.69 18.03 7.41
CA GLN A 303 11.41 18.63 7.03
C GLN A 303 10.33 18.37 8.07
N TYR A 304 10.28 17.18 8.64
CA TYR A 304 9.22 16.73 9.55
C TYR A 304 9.72 16.71 11.00
N THR A 305 9.69 17.88 11.65
CA THR A 305 10.29 18.10 12.98
C THR A 305 9.38 17.74 14.16
N GLU A 306 8.10 17.47 13.91
CA GLU A 306 7.10 17.15 14.95
C GLU A 306 6.37 15.84 14.69
N GLU A 307 6.75 15.09 13.65
CA GLU A 307 6.08 13.90 13.20
C GLU A 307 6.98 12.67 13.32
N ASN A 308 6.37 11.51 13.28
CA ASN A 308 7.07 10.25 13.11
C ASN A 308 6.82 9.76 11.68
N GLY A 309 7.80 9.09 11.11
CA GLY A 309 7.66 8.45 9.81
C GLY A 309 8.69 7.37 9.62
N ASP A 310 8.38 6.45 8.74
CA ASP A 310 9.30 5.40 8.35
C ASP A 310 9.08 4.96 6.92
N MET A 311 10.08 4.35 6.35
CA MET A 311 9.99 3.59 5.12
C MET A 311 11.03 2.48 5.18
N LYS A 312 10.62 1.25 4.96
CA LYS A 312 11.45 0.07 5.15
C LYS A 312 11.56 -0.75 3.88
N LEU A 313 12.78 -1.23 3.60
CA LEU A 313 13.02 -2.27 2.61
C LEU A 313 13.01 -3.64 3.30
N VAL A 314 12.10 -4.49 2.89
CA VAL A 314 11.81 -5.80 3.47
C VAL A 314 12.30 -6.90 2.53
N ASP A 315 13.06 -7.86 3.05
CA ASP A 315 13.32 -9.14 2.40
C ASP A 315 12.15 -10.08 2.68
N ASN A 316 11.38 -10.41 1.65
CA ASN A 316 10.16 -11.19 1.81
C ASN A 316 10.41 -12.66 2.19
N LYS A 317 11.58 -13.23 1.85
CA LYS A 317 11.98 -14.58 2.29
C LYS A 317 12.28 -14.59 3.78
N GLU A 318 12.91 -13.53 4.28
CA GLU A 318 13.16 -13.37 5.71
C GLU A 318 11.87 -13.01 6.46
N PHE A 319 10.94 -12.25 5.85
CA PHE A 319 9.62 -11.95 6.41
C PHE A 319 8.83 -13.24 6.70
N ALA A 320 8.81 -14.18 5.78
CA ALA A 320 8.12 -15.46 5.96
C ALA A 320 8.53 -16.20 7.26
N LYS A 321 9.77 -16.00 7.72
CA LYS A 321 10.29 -16.61 8.95
C LYS A 321 9.78 -15.94 10.24
N LEU A 322 9.19 -14.74 10.14
CA LEU A 322 8.53 -14.10 11.28
C LEU A 322 7.22 -14.80 11.66
N LEU A 323 6.49 -15.33 10.69
CA LEU A 323 5.16 -15.90 10.91
C LEU A 323 5.16 -17.06 11.95
N PRO A 324 6.06 -18.07 11.88
CA PRO A 324 6.13 -19.10 12.92
C PRO A 324 6.54 -18.53 14.29
N ILE A 325 7.32 -17.45 14.36
CA ILE A 325 7.68 -16.81 15.62
C ILE A 325 6.45 -16.09 16.21
N CYS A 326 5.68 -15.40 15.38
CA CYS A 326 4.40 -14.80 15.79
C CYS A 326 3.39 -15.85 16.28
N LYS A 327 3.39 -17.05 15.69
CA LYS A 327 2.57 -18.17 16.19
C LYS A 327 3.01 -18.60 17.59
N LYS A 328 4.30 -18.74 17.85
CA LYS A 328 4.83 -19.03 19.21
C LYS A 328 4.40 -17.93 20.17
N LEU A 329 4.52 -16.66 19.79
CA LEU A 329 4.12 -15.51 20.61
C LEU A 329 2.64 -15.56 20.94
N SER A 330 1.76 -15.71 19.95
CA SER A 330 0.32 -15.82 20.12
C SER A 330 -0.05 -16.96 21.09
N SER A 331 0.51 -18.15 20.86
CA SER A 331 0.26 -19.33 21.68
C SER A 331 0.73 -19.14 23.13
N ARG A 332 1.93 -18.55 23.33
CA ARG A 332 2.46 -18.33 24.68
C ARG A 332 1.68 -17.28 25.44
N LEU A 333 1.29 -16.17 24.78
CA LEU A 333 0.43 -15.15 25.38
C LEU A 333 -0.88 -15.75 25.89
N GLN A 334 -1.55 -16.57 25.08
CA GLN A 334 -2.78 -17.27 25.48
C GLN A 334 -2.55 -18.19 26.68
N ALA A 335 -1.42 -18.91 26.71
CA ALA A 335 -1.11 -19.84 27.78
C ALA A 335 -0.85 -19.16 29.14
N VAL A 336 -0.17 -18.00 29.13
CA VAL A 336 0.17 -17.28 30.37
C VAL A 336 -0.93 -16.33 30.83
N TYR A 337 -1.84 -15.93 29.95
CA TYR A 337 -2.85 -14.92 30.24
C TYR A 337 -3.73 -15.23 31.45
N PRO A 338 -4.23 -16.46 31.69
CA PRO A 338 -5.06 -16.75 32.85
C PRO A 338 -4.39 -16.44 34.20
N GLU A 339 -3.07 -16.63 34.29
CA GLU A 339 -2.30 -16.39 35.51
C GLU A 339 -1.74 -14.97 35.59
N LYS A 340 -1.56 -14.31 34.45
CA LYS A 340 -0.91 -13.00 34.28
C LYS A 340 -1.84 -11.93 33.70
N LYS A 341 -3.14 -12.12 33.86
CA LYS A 341 -4.17 -11.24 33.27
C LYS A 341 -3.94 -9.77 33.62
N THR A 342 -3.78 -9.46 34.91
CA THR A 342 -3.64 -8.06 35.36
C THR A 342 -2.38 -7.40 34.79
N GLU A 343 -1.27 -8.12 34.84
CA GLU A 343 0.01 -7.60 34.35
C GLU A 343 -0.04 -7.35 32.83
N ILE A 344 -0.64 -8.28 32.06
CA ILE A 344 -0.78 -8.15 30.61
C ILE A 344 -1.77 -7.04 30.25
N ASP A 345 -2.91 -6.97 30.90
CA ASP A 345 -3.92 -5.95 30.68
C ASP A 345 -3.39 -4.55 30.99
N ASP A 346 -2.65 -4.40 32.07
CA ASP A 346 -2.02 -3.13 32.44
C ASP A 346 -0.92 -2.72 31.46
N ALA A 347 -0.06 -3.65 31.05
CA ALA A 347 0.98 -3.38 30.07
C ALA A 347 0.38 -3.02 28.69
N THR A 348 -0.64 -3.74 28.25
CA THR A 348 -1.35 -3.43 27.00
C THR A 348 -1.95 -2.03 27.00
N LYS A 349 -2.49 -1.57 28.13
CA LYS A 349 -3.05 -0.23 28.25
C LYS A 349 -2.01 0.87 28.28
N LYS A 350 -0.88 0.66 28.95
CA LYS A 350 0.02 1.75 29.37
C LYS A 350 1.39 1.72 28.72
N ASP A 351 1.88 0.56 28.33
CA ASP A 351 3.29 0.36 28.02
C ASP A 351 3.56 0.03 26.53
N VAL A 352 2.53 -0.19 25.71
CA VAL A 352 2.72 -0.47 24.28
C VAL A 352 2.92 0.80 23.47
N TYR A 353 3.65 0.69 22.37
CA TYR A 353 3.79 1.77 21.38
C TYR A 353 2.72 1.67 20.32
N ARG A 354 1.85 2.66 20.27
CA ARG A 354 0.78 2.78 19.27
C ARG A 354 1.27 3.51 18.04
N ILE A 355 0.80 3.06 16.89
CA ILE A 355 1.16 3.66 15.61
C ILE A 355 0.16 4.79 15.28
N ASP A 356 0.69 6.02 15.16
CA ASP A 356 0.02 7.21 14.64
C ASP A 356 -1.41 7.46 15.19
N ASP A 357 -1.57 7.35 16.51
CA ASP A 357 -2.89 7.50 17.15
C ASP A 357 -3.96 6.53 16.64
N THR A 358 -3.58 5.50 15.88
CA THR A 358 -4.52 4.42 15.55
C THR A 358 -4.95 3.70 16.80
N ASN A 359 -6.21 3.28 16.84
CA ASN A 359 -6.75 2.55 18.00
C ASN A 359 -6.38 1.06 17.98
N ILE A 360 -5.86 0.57 16.86
CA ILE A 360 -5.75 -0.85 16.60
C ILE A 360 -4.33 -1.33 16.38
N PHE A 361 -3.41 -0.48 15.89
CA PHE A 361 -2.05 -0.89 15.56
C PHE A 361 -1.05 -0.54 16.66
N VAL A 362 -0.25 -1.54 17.03
CA VAL A 362 0.91 -1.39 17.91
C VAL A 362 2.17 -1.90 17.22
N ASP A 363 3.33 -1.45 17.68
CA ASP A 363 4.61 -2.04 17.30
C ASP A 363 4.73 -3.45 17.85
N LEU A 364 4.92 -4.44 16.97
CA LEU A 364 4.92 -5.85 17.33
C LEU A 364 6.12 -6.23 18.22
N GLN A 365 7.32 -5.74 17.90
CA GLN A 365 8.51 -6.05 18.68
C GLN A 365 8.41 -5.48 20.08
N TYR A 366 8.04 -4.21 20.16
CA TYR A 366 7.87 -3.53 21.45
C TYR A 366 6.75 -4.16 22.28
N TYR A 367 5.64 -4.55 21.63
CA TYR A 367 4.55 -5.28 22.28
C TYR A 367 5.06 -6.58 22.92
N ALA A 368 5.79 -7.40 22.17
CA ALA A 368 6.33 -8.66 22.68
C ALA A 368 7.27 -8.45 23.87
N GLU A 369 8.14 -7.44 23.80
CA GLU A 369 9.06 -7.07 24.89
C GLU A 369 8.33 -6.61 26.15
N GLN A 370 7.29 -5.77 26.02
CA GLN A 370 6.50 -5.31 27.17
C GLN A 370 5.71 -6.45 27.80
N MET A 371 5.14 -7.36 27.00
CA MET A 371 4.45 -8.54 27.55
C MET A 371 5.42 -9.46 28.31
N ALA A 372 6.60 -9.71 27.79
CA ALA A 372 7.62 -10.51 28.47
C ALA A 372 8.08 -9.84 29.79
N LYS A 373 8.28 -8.54 29.78
CA LYS A 373 8.67 -7.75 30.96
C LYS A 373 7.58 -7.75 32.03
N ALA A 374 6.33 -7.50 31.65
CA ALA A 374 5.22 -7.42 32.57
C ALA A 374 4.94 -8.76 33.28
N THR A 375 5.02 -9.85 32.54
CA THR A 375 4.75 -11.19 33.06
C THR A 375 5.94 -11.81 33.79
N GLY A 376 7.17 -11.39 33.49
CA GLY A 376 8.38 -12.05 33.93
C GLY A 376 8.59 -13.45 33.34
N ASP A 377 7.85 -13.78 32.27
CA ASP A 377 7.88 -15.11 31.65
C ASP A 377 9.12 -15.28 30.78
N ALA A 378 9.95 -16.26 31.11
CA ALA A 378 11.22 -16.51 30.43
C ALA A 378 11.05 -16.97 28.97
N GLU A 379 9.96 -17.68 28.67
CA GLU A 379 9.66 -18.15 27.32
C GLU A 379 9.18 -17.00 26.44
N LEU A 380 8.30 -16.11 26.95
CA LEU A 380 7.94 -14.87 26.25
C LEU A 380 9.15 -14.01 25.95
N LYS A 381 10.11 -13.91 26.91
CA LYS A 381 11.34 -13.19 26.68
C LYS A 381 12.17 -13.82 25.56
N ALA A 382 12.32 -15.13 25.56
CA ALA A 382 13.06 -15.83 24.50
C ALA A 382 12.41 -15.65 23.13
N ILE A 383 11.07 -15.67 23.05
CA ILE A 383 10.32 -15.43 21.83
C ILE A 383 10.49 -13.97 21.36
N ALA A 384 10.44 -12.99 22.26
CA ALA A 384 10.69 -11.59 21.94
C ALA A 384 12.11 -11.34 21.40
N ASP A 385 13.11 -12.00 22.03
CA ASP A 385 14.50 -11.94 21.56
C ASP A 385 14.67 -12.59 20.16
N GLU A 386 14.01 -13.75 19.91
CA GLU A 386 13.99 -14.42 18.60
C GLU A 386 13.33 -13.54 17.54
N LEU A 387 12.19 -12.91 17.89
CA LEU A 387 11.46 -12.00 17.02
C LEU A 387 12.34 -10.81 16.60
N GLY A 388 12.96 -10.12 17.56
CA GLY A 388 13.83 -8.99 17.28
C GLY A 388 15.06 -9.36 16.45
N ALA A 389 15.62 -10.54 16.67
CA ALA A 389 16.72 -11.04 15.85
C ALA A 389 16.30 -11.32 14.41
N GLN A 390 15.09 -11.85 14.20
CA GLN A 390 14.55 -12.09 12.87
C GLN A 390 14.11 -10.77 12.18
N MET A 391 13.52 -9.82 12.90
CA MET A 391 13.18 -8.49 12.38
C MET A 391 14.40 -7.79 11.75
N LYS A 392 15.55 -7.84 12.41
CA LYS A 392 16.82 -7.25 11.92
C LYS A 392 17.37 -7.93 10.66
N LYS A 393 16.98 -9.17 10.38
CA LYS A 393 17.30 -9.83 9.10
C LYS A 393 16.29 -9.48 8.01
N THR A 394 15.07 -9.32 8.42
CA THR A 394 13.93 -9.04 7.53
C THR A 394 13.98 -7.61 6.97
N ILE A 395 14.29 -6.63 7.82
CA ILE A 395 14.37 -5.22 7.42
C ILE A 395 15.81 -4.90 7.01
N MET A 396 16.05 -4.86 5.71
CA MET A 396 17.37 -4.69 5.10
C MET A 396 17.88 -3.25 5.15
N ALA A 397 16.97 -2.29 5.15
CA ALA A 397 17.22 -0.85 5.27
C ALA A 397 15.95 -0.16 5.73
N ASN A 398 16.11 0.97 6.39
CA ASN A 398 15.02 1.81 6.83
C ASN A 398 15.37 3.30 6.67
N ASN A 399 14.31 4.11 6.61
CA ASN A 399 14.35 5.56 6.72
C ASN A 399 13.34 5.90 7.81
N CYS A 400 13.82 6.06 9.05
CA CYS A 400 12.98 6.25 10.22
C CYS A 400 13.37 7.54 10.93
N PHE A 401 12.39 8.41 11.17
CA PHE A 401 12.53 9.62 11.97
C PHE A 401 11.42 9.68 13.02
N TYR A 402 11.78 10.06 14.24
CA TYR A 402 10.90 10.05 15.40
C TYR A 402 11.04 11.36 16.15
N HIS A 403 10.30 12.37 15.69
CA HIS A 403 10.32 13.73 16.25
C HIS A 403 9.06 14.05 17.05
N SER A 404 8.01 13.25 16.92
CA SER A 404 6.80 13.45 17.71
C SER A 404 7.08 13.30 19.20
N PRO A 405 6.65 14.24 20.03
CA PRO A 405 6.70 14.12 21.48
C PRO A 405 6.01 12.86 22.01
N LYS A 406 5.10 12.31 21.24
CA LYS A 406 4.35 11.10 21.55
C LYS A 406 5.20 9.83 21.49
N SER A 407 6.33 9.82 20.76
CA SER A 407 7.18 8.64 20.64
C SER A 407 7.93 8.26 21.93
N LYS A 408 8.01 9.16 22.92
CA LYS A 408 8.65 8.92 24.24
C LYS A 408 9.98 8.16 24.20
N GLY A 409 10.76 8.36 23.15
CA GLY A 409 12.05 7.70 22.96
C GLY A 409 11.96 6.28 22.45
N VAL A 410 10.78 5.74 22.17
CA VAL A 410 10.61 4.49 21.44
C VAL A 410 10.94 4.75 19.98
N LYS A 411 11.79 3.91 19.41
CA LYS A 411 12.27 4.01 18.01
C LYS A 411 12.17 2.66 17.36
N PRO A 412 11.00 2.30 16.81
CA PRO A 412 10.76 0.97 16.23
C PRO A 412 11.39 0.82 14.84
N ASP A 413 12.71 1.05 14.75
CA ASP A 413 13.45 1.04 13.49
C ASP A 413 13.38 -0.31 12.77
N PHE A 414 13.36 -1.41 13.54
CA PHE A 414 13.32 -2.76 13.01
C PHE A 414 12.10 -3.50 13.55
N SER A 415 10.91 -3.05 13.11
CA SER A 415 9.65 -3.66 13.49
C SER A 415 8.57 -3.46 12.44
N PHE A 416 7.45 -4.12 12.62
CA PHE A 416 6.21 -3.95 11.88
C PHE A 416 5.08 -3.71 12.87
N SER A 417 4.01 -3.08 12.43
CA SER A 417 2.82 -2.99 13.25
C SER A 417 1.97 -4.26 13.18
N VAL A 418 1.17 -4.46 14.20
CA VAL A 418 0.21 -5.56 14.31
C VAL A 418 -1.06 -5.08 14.99
N VAL A 419 -2.18 -5.67 14.66
CA VAL A 419 -3.46 -5.40 15.34
C VAL A 419 -3.40 -5.89 16.79
N ALA A 420 -3.77 -5.00 17.72
CA ALA A 420 -3.87 -5.29 19.15
C ALA A 420 -5.19 -4.73 19.71
N LEU A 421 -6.25 -5.49 19.54
CA LEU A 421 -7.59 -5.20 20.07
C LEU A 421 -7.91 -6.09 21.27
N ASP A 422 -8.76 -5.61 22.17
CA ASP A 422 -9.31 -6.44 23.21
C ASP A 422 -10.45 -7.33 22.70
N LYS A 423 -10.72 -8.41 23.44
CA LYS A 423 -11.81 -9.32 23.16
C LYS A 423 -13.14 -8.62 22.88
N THR A 424 -13.46 -7.59 23.65
CA THR A 424 -14.73 -6.89 23.54
C THR A 424 -14.84 -6.12 22.24
N THR A 425 -13.78 -5.39 21.87
CA THR A 425 -13.70 -4.65 20.61
C THR A 425 -13.63 -5.60 19.43
N TYR A 426 -12.79 -6.64 19.52
CA TYR A 426 -12.66 -7.67 18.50
C TYR A 426 -13.98 -8.39 18.17
N GLN A 427 -14.84 -8.58 19.15
CA GLN A 427 -16.15 -9.18 18.96
C GLN A 427 -17.25 -8.20 18.55
N LYS A 428 -17.12 -6.91 18.91
CA LYS A 428 -18.17 -5.91 18.68
C LYS A 428 -18.03 -5.14 17.37
N GLU A 429 -16.81 -4.97 16.87
CA GLU A 429 -16.57 -4.17 15.66
C GLU A 429 -16.98 -4.88 14.39
N GLY A 430 -17.51 -6.04 14.51
CA GLY A 430 -18.20 -6.58 13.42
C GLY A 430 -19.63 -6.13 13.40
N GLY A 431 -19.94 -5.09 12.66
CA GLY A 431 -21.31 -4.62 12.51
C GLY A 431 -22.31 -5.74 12.28
N VAL A 432 -23.57 -5.44 12.15
CA VAL A 432 -24.70 -6.37 12.11
C VAL A 432 -24.50 -7.54 11.12
N ASN A 433 -23.63 -7.40 10.12
CA ASN A 433 -23.41 -8.40 9.07
C ASN A 433 -21.99 -8.99 9.03
N TYR A 434 -21.02 -8.42 9.77
CA TYR A 434 -19.64 -8.91 9.84
C TYR A 434 -19.07 -8.58 11.18
N THR A 435 -18.55 -9.61 11.81
CA THR A 435 -17.73 -9.34 12.96
C THR A 435 -16.31 -9.07 12.48
N PHE A 436 -15.64 -8.06 13.03
CA PHE A 436 -14.21 -7.82 12.87
C PHE A 436 -13.45 -9.15 13.05
N GLN A 437 -13.88 -9.98 14.01
CA GLN A 437 -13.39 -11.33 14.21
C GLN A 437 -13.47 -12.18 12.94
N THR A 438 -14.62 -12.21 12.27
CA THR A 438 -14.78 -13.01 11.04
C THR A 438 -13.87 -12.48 9.94
N ALA A 439 -13.76 -11.16 9.80
CA ALA A 439 -12.86 -10.55 8.83
C ALA A 439 -11.40 -10.89 9.11
N TYR A 440 -10.99 -10.79 10.35
CA TYR A 440 -9.62 -11.08 10.77
C TYR A 440 -9.24 -12.55 10.56
N GLU A 441 -10.17 -13.48 10.78
CA GLU A 441 -9.97 -14.92 10.56
C GLU A 441 -9.67 -15.27 9.08
N TYR A 442 -10.03 -14.40 8.14
CA TYR A 442 -9.69 -14.57 6.73
C TYR A 442 -8.27 -14.12 6.38
N THR A 443 -7.61 -13.32 7.22
CA THR A 443 -6.24 -12.88 6.96
C THR A 443 -5.26 -14.05 6.89
N ASN A 444 -4.27 -13.99 6.03
CA ASN A 444 -3.20 -14.96 6.02
C ASN A 444 -2.37 -14.93 7.30
N PHE A 445 -2.28 -13.75 7.93
CA PHE A 445 -1.61 -13.62 9.21
C PHE A 445 -2.28 -14.49 10.28
N HIS A 446 -3.61 -14.38 10.45
CA HIS A 446 -4.34 -15.23 11.38
C HIS A 446 -4.17 -16.72 11.04
N LYS A 447 -4.37 -17.11 9.78
CA LYS A 447 -4.27 -18.51 9.34
C LYS A 447 -2.91 -19.15 9.66
N GLN A 448 -1.84 -18.37 9.65
CA GLN A 448 -0.48 -18.85 9.88
C GLN A 448 -0.01 -18.72 11.33
N THR A 449 -0.57 -17.76 12.08
CA THR A 449 -0.08 -17.40 13.42
C THR A 449 -1.11 -17.62 14.52
N GLU A 450 -2.37 -17.82 14.17
CA GLU A 450 -3.49 -17.89 15.12
C GLU A 450 -3.63 -16.62 15.99
N TRP A 451 -3.16 -15.46 15.49
CA TRP A 451 -3.15 -14.20 16.22
C TRP A 451 -4.56 -13.77 16.67
N GLY A 452 -5.59 -14.02 15.85
CA GLY A 452 -6.98 -13.77 16.22
C GLY A 452 -7.42 -14.50 17.48
N ASN A 453 -6.85 -15.69 17.77
CA ASN A 453 -7.13 -16.40 19.03
C ASN A 453 -6.59 -15.60 20.24
N TRP A 454 -5.43 -14.95 20.09
CA TRP A 454 -4.92 -14.05 21.11
C TRP A 454 -5.82 -12.83 21.28
N LEU A 455 -6.21 -12.17 20.18
CA LEU A 455 -7.15 -11.03 20.23
C LEU A 455 -8.48 -11.40 20.88
N ASN A 456 -8.94 -12.62 20.69
CA ASN A 456 -10.15 -13.14 21.29
C ASN A 456 -9.99 -13.57 22.78
N THR A 457 -8.77 -13.66 23.27
CA THR A 457 -8.42 -14.02 24.65
C THR A 457 -8.21 -12.78 25.51
N VAL A 458 -7.47 -11.81 25.03
CA VAL A 458 -7.13 -10.59 25.77
C VAL A 458 -8.39 -9.74 26.03
N GLU A 459 -8.47 -9.13 27.22
CA GLU A 459 -9.64 -8.32 27.63
C GLU A 459 -9.28 -6.83 27.73
N SER A 460 -8.11 -6.43 27.30
CA SER A 460 -7.65 -5.06 27.32
C SER A 460 -7.07 -4.64 25.98
N LYS A 461 -7.39 -3.40 25.61
CA LYS A 461 -6.82 -2.75 24.41
C LYS A 461 -5.94 -1.58 24.81
N PRO A 462 -5.03 -1.13 23.93
CA PRO A 462 -4.34 0.13 24.07
C PRO A 462 -5.36 1.26 24.24
N THR A 463 -5.25 2.07 25.28
CA THR A 463 -6.15 3.20 25.49
C THR A 463 -5.65 4.45 24.79
N LEU A 464 -6.57 5.32 24.39
CA LEU A 464 -6.24 6.66 23.87
C LEU A 464 -5.56 7.53 24.92
N ASP A 465 -5.89 7.30 26.20
CA ASP A 465 -5.34 8.01 27.35
C ASP A 465 -3.92 7.57 27.72
N ASN A 466 -3.33 6.72 26.92
CA ASN A 466 -1.95 6.35 27.14
C ASN A 466 -1.10 7.62 27.05
N PRO A 467 -0.19 7.84 28.03
CA PRO A 467 0.67 9.00 28.12
C PRO A 467 1.68 9.18 26.96
N MET A 468 1.52 8.53 25.85
CA MET A 468 2.01 9.01 24.56
C MET A 468 1.28 10.34 24.19
N GLY A 469 0.37 10.72 25.04
CA GLY A 469 -0.16 11.97 25.49
C GLY A 469 -0.41 13.02 24.44
N GLY A 470 -1.60 13.13 23.98
CA GLY A 470 -2.17 14.43 23.71
C GLY A 470 -3.09 14.76 24.88
N GLU A 471 -2.92 15.87 25.47
CA GLU A 471 -3.97 16.55 26.20
C GLU A 471 -5.14 16.77 25.24
N GLU A 472 -6.37 16.62 25.75
CA GLU A 472 -7.63 16.94 25.06
C GLU A 472 -7.65 18.36 24.48
#